data_5b2476752cff6c63ec8144f490697ec2
#
_entry.id   5b2476752cff6c63ec8144f490697ec2
#
_cell.length_a   1.000
_cell.length_b   1.000
_cell.length_c   1.000
_cell.angle_alpha   90.00
_cell.angle_beta   90.00
_cell.angle_gamma   90.00
#
_symmetry.space_group_name_H-M   'P 1'
#
loop_
_entity.id
_entity.type
_entity.pdbx_description
1 polymer ?
#
loop_
_entity_poly.entity_id
_entity_poly.type
_entity_poly.pdbx_seq_one_letter_code
_entity_poly.pdbx_strand_id
1 'polypeptide(L)'
;MIQAVKDADVKILAYSHSAGNESYRKKLVGYYKKAGIEVDFDQIIITTGGSEGIVFGMMACMDFGDEVIIPEPFYANFSGFAVMAGIKIIPITSHIETGFALPPISEFEKLITPKTKGILICNPNNPTGYLYSKEEMESLEDICLRNNLYLFSDEAYREFCYDGVSTSAIQLKRIPDHVVLFETISKRYSACGARIGALITKNKLVYESVMKFAQARLSPPGLAQILAEAAIDLPDNYFEITKAAYLSRRNLLVERLNKMPGVYCPTPGGAFYVITKLPIDDGDTFCQWLLESFSFKGQTLMLAPASGFYVTPGLGKNEVRIAYVINNEEINQAMDCLEEALKVYPGRVD
;
A
#
# COMPACT_ATOMS: atom_id res chain seq x y z
N MET A 1 -2.45 -23.24 1.01
CA MET A 1 -2.49 -22.48 -0.26
C MET A 1 -1.88 -23.28 -1.42
N ILE A 2 -0.56 -23.49 -1.49
CA ILE A 2 0.07 -24.25 -2.60
C ILE A 2 -0.48 -25.68 -2.71
N GLN A 3 -0.73 -26.35 -1.58
CA GLN A 3 -1.34 -27.69 -1.57
C GLN A 3 -2.72 -27.71 -2.24
N ALA A 4 -3.55 -26.69 -2.02
CA ALA A 4 -4.87 -26.58 -2.67
C ALA A 4 -4.78 -26.54 -4.21
N VAL A 5 -3.74 -25.93 -4.76
CA VAL A 5 -3.49 -25.94 -6.22
C VAL A 5 -3.04 -27.30 -6.70
N LYS A 6 -2.23 -28.03 -5.91
CA LYS A 6 -1.79 -29.40 -6.25
C LYS A 6 -2.94 -30.41 -6.21
N ASP A 7 -3.87 -30.23 -5.25
CA ASP A 7 -5.01 -31.13 -5.03
C ASP A 7 -6.20 -30.79 -5.93
N ALA A 8 -6.14 -29.65 -6.65
CA ALA A 8 -7.23 -29.25 -7.55
C ALA A 8 -7.30 -30.19 -8.76
N ASP A 9 -8.44 -30.87 -8.93
CA ASP A 9 -8.73 -31.72 -10.11
C ASP A 9 -9.10 -30.84 -11.34
N VAL A 10 -8.13 -30.03 -11.78
CA VAL A 10 -8.31 -29.16 -12.94
C VAL A 10 -7.97 -29.93 -14.21
N LYS A 11 -8.98 -30.41 -14.90
CA LYS A 11 -8.82 -31.12 -16.19
C LYS A 11 -8.71 -30.16 -17.38
N ILE A 12 -9.33 -29.00 -17.28
CA ILE A 12 -9.33 -27.96 -18.33
C ILE A 12 -9.09 -26.62 -17.68
N LEU A 13 -8.02 -25.92 -18.10
CA LEU A 13 -7.74 -24.56 -17.65
C LEU A 13 -8.51 -23.56 -18.50
N ALA A 14 -9.81 -23.45 -18.25
CA ALA A 14 -10.69 -22.52 -18.95
C ALA A 14 -10.66 -21.12 -18.36
N TYR A 15 -11.18 -20.14 -19.12
CA TYR A 15 -11.47 -18.81 -18.58
C TYR A 15 -12.51 -18.91 -17.46
N SER A 16 -12.26 -18.21 -16.35
CA SER A 16 -13.28 -17.99 -15.33
C SER A 16 -14.20 -16.82 -15.72
N HIS A 17 -15.23 -16.56 -14.93
CA HIS A 17 -16.01 -15.32 -15.05
C HIS A 17 -15.09 -14.09 -14.97
N SER A 18 -15.38 -13.04 -15.74
CA SER A 18 -14.51 -11.85 -15.82
C SER A 18 -14.35 -11.12 -14.47
N ALA A 19 -15.39 -11.16 -13.60
CA ALA A 19 -15.27 -10.68 -12.23
C ALA A 19 -14.51 -11.62 -11.29
N GLY A 20 -14.06 -12.78 -11.77
CA GLY A 20 -13.44 -13.84 -10.96
C GLY A 20 -14.43 -14.90 -10.48
N ASN A 21 -13.92 -15.99 -9.92
CA ASN A 21 -14.71 -17.10 -9.41
C ASN A 21 -15.69 -16.63 -8.34
N GLU A 22 -16.95 -17.03 -8.49
CA GLU A 22 -18.01 -16.66 -7.55
C GLU A 22 -17.75 -17.22 -6.15
N SER A 23 -17.24 -18.46 -6.05
CA SER A 23 -16.83 -19.08 -4.78
C SER A 23 -15.81 -18.23 -4.03
N TYR A 24 -14.77 -17.77 -4.72
CA TYR A 24 -13.75 -16.90 -4.13
C TYR A 24 -14.31 -15.55 -3.69
N ARG A 25 -15.15 -14.90 -4.54
CA ARG A 25 -15.78 -13.63 -4.18
C ARG A 25 -16.69 -13.76 -2.95
N LYS A 26 -17.46 -14.85 -2.85
CA LYS A 26 -18.29 -15.16 -1.67
C LYS A 26 -17.44 -15.40 -0.40
N LYS A 27 -16.30 -16.07 -0.52
CA LYS A 27 -15.37 -16.22 0.61
C LYS A 27 -14.77 -14.88 1.03
N LEU A 28 -14.44 -13.99 0.10
CA LEU A 28 -14.00 -12.62 0.42
C LEU A 28 -15.07 -11.87 1.22
N VAL A 29 -16.35 -12.00 0.91
CA VAL A 29 -17.44 -11.43 1.73
C VAL A 29 -17.33 -11.92 3.18
N GLY A 30 -17.12 -13.23 3.39
CA GLY A 30 -16.92 -13.81 4.72
C GLY A 30 -15.70 -13.24 5.44
N TYR A 31 -14.58 -13.06 4.73
CA TYR A 31 -13.37 -12.43 5.25
C TYR A 31 -13.62 -10.98 5.68
N TYR A 32 -14.28 -10.17 4.85
CA TYR A 32 -14.63 -8.78 5.17
C TYR A 32 -15.59 -8.69 6.37
N LYS A 33 -16.59 -9.58 6.43
CA LYS A 33 -17.54 -9.63 7.54
C LYS A 33 -16.86 -9.91 8.88
N LYS A 34 -15.83 -10.78 8.94
CA LYS A 34 -15.01 -10.99 10.15
C LYS A 34 -14.31 -9.71 10.61
N ALA A 35 -13.96 -8.82 9.69
CA ALA A 35 -13.38 -7.51 9.99
C ALA A 35 -14.44 -6.42 10.26
N GLY A 36 -15.72 -6.74 10.34
CA GLY A 36 -16.80 -5.78 10.53
C GLY A 36 -17.09 -4.91 9.31
N ILE A 37 -16.71 -5.37 8.12
CA ILE A 37 -16.90 -4.66 6.85
C ILE A 37 -17.99 -5.35 6.05
N GLU A 38 -19.03 -4.60 5.67
CA GLU A 38 -20.17 -5.12 4.90
C GLU A 38 -19.97 -4.84 3.41
N VAL A 39 -19.84 -5.91 2.64
CA VAL A 39 -19.77 -5.91 1.18
C VAL A 39 -20.51 -7.13 0.64
N ASP A 40 -21.02 -7.05 -0.58
CA ASP A 40 -21.62 -8.16 -1.29
C ASP A 40 -20.70 -8.67 -2.40
N PHE A 41 -20.84 -9.93 -2.79
CA PHE A 41 -19.95 -10.54 -3.79
C PHE A 41 -20.07 -9.92 -5.18
N ASP A 42 -21.20 -9.29 -5.50
CA ASP A 42 -21.45 -8.54 -6.74
C ASP A 42 -20.88 -7.11 -6.73
N GLN A 43 -20.27 -6.70 -5.61
CA GLN A 43 -19.48 -5.47 -5.46
C GLN A 43 -17.97 -5.72 -5.63
N ILE A 44 -17.55 -6.98 -5.83
CA ILE A 44 -16.16 -7.41 -5.87
C ILE A 44 -15.78 -7.85 -7.28
N ILE A 45 -14.73 -7.28 -7.84
CA ILE A 45 -14.10 -7.73 -9.08
C ILE A 45 -12.67 -8.16 -8.77
N ILE A 46 -12.37 -9.44 -9.01
CA ILE A 46 -11.02 -9.98 -8.85
C ILE A 46 -10.11 -9.45 -9.94
N THR A 47 -8.92 -9.04 -9.56
CA THR A 47 -7.92 -8.41 -10.44
C THR A 47 -6.58 -9.15 -10.40
N THR A 48 -5.75 -8.89 -11.39
CA THR A 48 -4.37 -9.40 -11.47
C THR A 48 -3.46 -8.58 -10.54
N GLY A 49 -3.64 -8.80 -9.21
CA GLY A 49 -3.05 -7.99 -8.15
C GLY A 49 -3.75 -6.64 -7.97
N GLY A 50 -3.41 -5.92 -6.89
CA GLY A 50 -3.94 -4.58 -6.64
C GLY A 50 -3.63 -3.58 -7.75
N SER A 51 -2.51 -3.75 -8.46
CA SER A 51 -2.08 -2.87 -9.56
C SER A 51 -3.11 -2.75 -10.68
N GLU A 52 -3.67 -3.89 -11.15
CA GLU A 52 -4.74 -3.87 -12.16
C GLU A 52 -6.01 -3.20 -11.62
N GLY A 53 -6.34 -3.46 -10.34
CA GLY A 53 -7.49 -2.83 -9.69
C GLY A 53 -7.37 -1.31 -9.67
N ILE A 54 -6.20 -0.78 -9.32
CA ILE A 54 -5.94 0.67 -9.28
C ILE A 54 -6.08 1.29 -10.67
N VAL A 55 -5.46 0.68 -11.69
CA VAL A 55 -5.59 1.18 -13.08
C VAL A 55 -7.04 1.16 -13.55
N PHE A 56 -7.75 0.05 -13.32
CA PHE A 56 -9.18 -0.05 -13.69
C PHE A 56 -10.05 0.95 -12.95
N GLY A 57 -9.80 1.17 -11.65
CA GLY A 57 -10.52 2.16 -10.85
C GLY A 57 -10.30 3.59 -11.36
N MET A 58 -9.05 3.96 -11.65
CA MET A 58 -8.71 5.25 -12.24
C MET A 58 -9.41 5.45 -13.58
N MET A 59 -9.30 4.49 -14.49
CA MET A 59 -9.92 4.57 -15.83
C MET A 59 -11.45 4.55 -15.80
N ALA A 60 -12.07 3.97 -14.78
CA ALA A 60 -13.54 3.93 -14.65
C ALA A 60 -14.13 5.22 -14.08
N CYS A 61 -13.37 5.94 -13.27
CA CYS A 61 -13.84 7.10 -12.51
C CYS A 61 -13.32 8.44 -13.05
N MET A 62 -12.35 8.43 -13.96
CA MET A 62 -11.62 9.64 -14.39
C MET A 62 -11.39 9.62 -15.90
N ASP A 63 -11.42 10.80 -16.50
CA ASP A 63 -11.10 11.01 -17.92
C ASP A 63 -9.63 11.43 -18.10
N PHE A 64 -9.16 11.36 -19.33
CA PHE A 64 -7.80 11.79 -19.69
C PHE A 64 -7.58 13.27 -19.34
N GLY A 65 -6.54 13.54 -18.54
CA GLY A 65 -6.19 14.88 -18.09
C GLY A 65 -6.89 15.30 -16.78
N ASP A 66 -7.70 14.45 -16.20
CA ASP A 66 -8.23 14.65 -14.84
C ASP A 66 -7.13 14.55 -13.78
N GLU A 67 -7.42 15.03 -12.58
CA GLU A 67 -6.47 15.15 -11.49
C GLU A 67 -6.89 14.30 -10.29
N VAL A 68 -5.92 13.62 -9.67
CA VAL A 68 -6.06 12.90 -8.40
C VAL A 68 -5.10 13.49 -7.36
N ILE A 69 -5.61 13.84 -6.18
CA ILE A 69 -4.78 14.31 -5.06
C ILE A 69 -4.25 13.08 -4.32
N ILE A 70 -2.94 13.04 -4.06
CA ILE A 70 -2.30 11.92 -3.34
C ILE A 70 -1.37 12.48 -2.27
N PRO A 71 -1.55 12.13 -0.98
CA PRO A 71 -0.58 12.44 0.06
C PRO A 71 0.78 11.78 -0.25
N GLU A 72 1.83 12.60 -0.36
CA GLU A 72 3.19 12.09 -0.54
C GLU A 72 3.99 12.16 0.77
N PRO A 73 4.96 11.23 1.03
CA PRO A 73 5.42 10.20 0.10
C PRO A 73 4.40 9.06 -0.05
N PHE A 74 4.29 8.53 -1.26
CA PHE A 74 3.33 7.50 -1.62
C PHE A 74 3.99 6.34 -2.39
N TYR A 75 3.28 5.23 -2.55
CA TYR A 75 3.74 4.09 -3.33
C TYR A 75 4.13 4.51 -4.75
N ALA A 76 5.43 4.42 -5.08
CA ALA A 76 6.00 4.97 -6.30
C ALA A 76 5.26 4.55 -7.59
N ASN A 77 4.69 3.33 -7.61
CA ASN A 77 3.96 2.85 -8.78
C ASN A 77 2.64 3.60 -9.04
N PHE A 78 2.11 4.38 -8.08
CA PHE A 78 0.94 5.22 -8.36
C PHE A 78 1.22 6.20 -9.50
N SER A 79 2.46 6.72 -9.60
CA SER A 79 2.89 7.56 -10.74
C SER A 79 2.78 6.81 -12.07
N GLY A 80 3.23 5.56 -12.13
CA GLY A 80 3.11 4.73 -13.31
C GLY A 80 1.65 4.41 -13.68
N PHE A 81 0.81 4.12 -12.67
CA PHE A 81 -0.61 3.84 -12.91
C PHE A 81 -1.37 5.08 -13.39
N ALA A 82 -1.07 6.26 -12.84
CA ALA A 82 -1.64 7.52 -13.30
C ALA A 82 -1.25 7.83 -14.75
N VAL A 83 0.01 7.61 -15.13
CA VAL A 83 0.47 7.74 -16.52
C VAL A 83 -0.27 6.78 -17.45
N MET A 84 -0.42 5.50 -17.05
CA MET A 84 -1.17 4.51 -17.83
C MET A 84 -2.64 4.89 -18.03
N ALA A 85 -3.26 5.51 -17.02
CA ALA A 85 -4.64 5.99 -17.08
C ALA A 85 -4.78 7.39 -17.72
N GLY A 86 -3.68 8.07 -18.03
CA GLY A 86 -3.69 9.43 -18.58
C GLY A 86 -4.09 10.52 -17.57
N ILE A 87 -3.88 10.26 -16.28
CA ILE A 87 -4.30 11.10 -15.16
C ILE A 87 -3.10 11.86 -14.59
N LYS A 88 -3.34 13.06 -14.07
CA LYS A 88 -2.32 13.88 -13.42
C LYS A 88 -2.40 13.72 -11.90
N ILE A 89 -1.27 13.42 -11.27
CA ILE A 89 -1.14 13.45 -9.81
C ILE A 89 -0.91 14.89 -9.34
N ILE A 90 -1.69 15.28 -8.33
CA ILE A 90 -1.50 16.52 -7.57
C ILE A 90 -1.02 16.07 -6.18
N PRO A 91 0.28 16.22 -5.86
CA PRO A 91 0.80 15.79 -4.57
C PRO A 91 0.38 16.76 -3.46
N ILE A 92 0.17 16.22 -2.25
CA ILE A 92 0.08 16.98 -1.01
C ILE A 92 1.06 16.39 -0.01
N THR A 93 1.99 17.21 0.49
CA THR A 93 3.13 16.68 1.26
C THR A 93 2.75 16.41 2.72
N SER A 94 2.96 15.17 3.16
CA SER A 94 3.05 14.80 4.57
C SER A 94 4.50 14.87 5.02
N HIS A 95 4.74 15.28 6.26
CA HIS A 95 6.09 15.55 6.76
C HIS A 95 6.55 14.50 7.77
N ILE A 96 7.83 14.16 7.73
CA ILE A 96 8.43 13.17 8.64
C ILE A 96 8.37 13.64 10.10
N GLU A 97 8.45 14.96 10.34
CA GLU A 97 8.40 15.59 11.66
C GLU A 97 7.04 15.39 12.35
N THR A 98 5.98 15.18 11.58
CA THR A 98 4.63 14.84 12.09
C THR A 98 4.34 13.33 12.02
N GLY A 99 5.36 12.51 11.76
CA GLY A 99 5.19 11.07 11.54
C GLY A 99 4.41 10.74 10.27
N PHE A 100 4.36 11.66 9.31
CA PHE A 100 3.58 11.57 8.05
C PHE A 100 2.07 11.58 8.24
N ALA A 101 1.58 12.28 9.27
CA ALA A 101 0.15 12.50 9.47
C ALA A 101 -0.51 13.13 8.24
N LEU A 102 -1.81 12.89 8.08
CA LEU A 102 -2.59 13.51 7.02
C LEU A 102 -2.47 15.04 7.10
N PRO A 103 -2.10 15.72 6.01
CA PRO A 103 -2.13 17.18 5.98
C PRO A 103 -3.52 17.73 6.31
N PRO A 104 -3.62 18.93 6.90
CA PRO A 104 -4.91 19.56 7.20
C PRO A 104 -5.82 19.59 5.97
N ILE A 105 -7.12 19.31 6.14
CA ILE A 105 -8.09 19.28 5.03
C ILE A 105 -8.14 20.59 4.26
N SER A 106 -7.89 21.73 4.93
CA SER A 106 -7.79 23.03 4.26
C SER A 106 -6.67 23.12 3.20
N GLU A 107 -5.62 22.28 3.33
CA GLU A 107 -4.58 22.22 2.29
C GLU A 107 -5.07 21.43 1.07
N PHE A 108 -5.87 20.37 1.28
CA PHE A 108 -6.52 19.66 0.16
C PHE A 108 -7.47 20.58 -0.60
N GLU A 109 -8.25 21.41 0.11
CA GLU A 109 -9.20 22.35 -0.50
C GLU A 109 -8.53 23.32 -1.46
N LYS A 110 -7.30 23.75 -1.16
CA LYS A 110 -6.52 24.65 -2.03
C LYS A 110 -6.08 23.98 -3.34
N LEU A 111 -6.01 22.64 -3.37
CA LEU A 111 -5.55 21.87 -4.53
C LEU A 111 -6.70 21.43 -5.43
N ILE A 112 -7.95 21.55 -4.96
CA ILE A 112 -9.11 21.11 -5.74
C ILE A 112 -9.37 22.08 -6.89
N THR A 113 -9.43 21.52 -8.09
CA THR A 113 -9.79 22.20 -9.34
C THR A 113 -11.00 21.54 -9.99
N PRO A 114 -11.62 22.10 -11.04
CA PRO A 114 -12.68 21.40 -11.79
C PRO A 114 -12.24 20.08 -12.42
N LYS A 115 -10.93 19.85 -12.55
CA LYS A 115 -10.34 18.58 -13.04
C LYS A 115 -10.10 17.56 -11.96
N THR A 116 -10.12 17.95 -10.69
CA THR A 116 -9.93 17.02 -9.58
C THR A 116 -11.14 16.11 -9.49
N LYS A 117 -10.92 14.78 -9.56
CA LYS A 117 -11.96 13.75 -9.49
C LYS A 117 -11.85 12.85 -8.29
N GLY A 118 -10.70 12.83 -7.61
CA GLY A 118 -10.55 11.96 -6.46
C GLY A 118 -9.34 12.27 -5.60
N ILE A 119 -9.34 11.61 -4.45
CA ILE A 119 -8.22 11.51 -3.52
C ILE A 119 -7.83 10.04 -3.46
N LEU A 120 -6.53 9.74 -3.54
CA LEU A 120 -6.02 8.36 -3.40
C LEU A 120 -5.13 8.27 -2.17
N ILE A 121 -5.45 7.31 -1.29
CA ILE A 121 -4.66 7.00 -0.10
C ILE A 121 -4.23 5.54 -0.10
N CYS A 122 -3.17 5.22 0.65
CA CYS A 122 -2.79 3.85 1.01
C CYS A 122 -2.87 3.74 2.54
N ASN A 123 -3.72 2.84 3.06
CA ASN A 123 -3.99 2.74 4.50
C ASN A 123 -3.95 1.29 5.01
N PRO A 124 -2.96 0.90 5.84
CA PRO A 124 -1.74 1.64 6.22
C PRO A 124 -0.82 1.98 5.04
N ASN A 125 -0.06 3.07 5.17
CA ASN A 125 0.68 3.65 4.05
C ASN A 125 1.98 2.87 3.71
N ASN A 126 2.25 2.73 2.45
CA ASN A 126 3.56 2.48 1.87
C ASN A 126 3.99 3.76 1.13
N PRO A 127 5.07 4.45 1.54
CA PRO A 127 6.25 3.90 2.23
C PRO A 127 6.35 4.19 3.74
N THR A 128 5.48 4.99 4.32
CA THR A 128 5.67 5.58 5.66
C THR A 128 5.29 4.67 6.82
N GLY A 129 4.41 3.70 6.56
CA GLY A 129 3.78 2.90 7.61
C GLY A 129 2.74 3.69 8.43
N TYR A 130 2.35 4.91 8.00
CA TYR A 130 1.33 5.69 8.67
C TYR A 130 -0.02 4.96 8.63
N LEU A 131 -0.71 4.94 9.75
CA LEU A 131 -2.07 4.41 9.88
C LEU A 131 -3.01 5.58 10.12
N TYR A 132 -3.91 5.84 9.16
CA TYR A 132 -4.88 6.92 9.27
C TYR A 132 -5.84 6.68 10.42
N SER A 133 -6.05 7.70 11.25
CA SER A 133 -7.04 7.68 12.33
C SER A 133 -8.46 7.66 11.77
N LYS A 134 -9.42 7.32 12.63
CA LYS A 134 -10.83 7.37 12.26
C LYS A 134 -11.25 8.81 11.90
N GLU A 135 -10.78 9.77 12.65
CA GLU A 135 -11.06 11.21 12.47
C GLU A 135 -10.49 11.72 11.15
N GLU A 136 -9.30 11.26 10.75
CA GLU A 136 -8.72 11.58 9.44
C GLU A 136 -9.54 10.96 8.30
N MET A 137 -9.99 9.71 8.46
CA MET A 137 -10.85 9.06 7.47
C MET A 137 -12.22 9.75 7.35
N GLU A 138 -12.82 10.22 8.47
CA GLU A 138 -14.04 11.01 8.47
C GLU A 138 -13.83 12.39 7.82
N SER A 139 -12.66 12.99 8.00
CA SER A 139 -12.28 14.25 7.35
C SER A 139 -12.13 14.09 5.82
N LEU A 140 -11.57 12.96 5.37
CA LEU A 140 -11.54 12.59 3.95
C LEU A 140 -12.94 12.33 3.39
N GLU A 141 -13.82 11.69 4.18
CA GLU A 141 -15.24 11.51 3.83
C GLU A 141 -15.91 12.86 3.57
N ASP A 142 -15.73 13.81 4.49
CA ASP A 142 -16.31 15.16 4.39
C ASP A 142 -15.87 15.92 3.15
N ILE A 143 -14.58 15.95 2.83
CA ILE A 143 -14.08 16.66 1.66
C ILE A 143 -14.53 16.00 0.36
N CYS A 144 -14.55 14.66 0.31
CA CYS A 144 -15.04 13.95 -0.86
C CYS A 144 -16.53 14.21 -1.09
N LEU A 145 -17.35 14.21 -0.02
CA LEU A 145 -18.78 14.50 -0.12
C LEU A 145 -19.04 15.91 -0.62
N ARG A 146 -18.38 16.93 -0.03
CA ARG A 146 -18.58 18.35 -0.39
C ARG A 146 -18.17 18.68 -1.82
N ASN A 147 -17.19 17.98 -2.36
CA ASN A 147 -16.62 18.27 -3.68
C ASN A 147 -16.95 17.22 -4.72
N ASN A 148 -17.82 16.24 -4.40
CA ASN A 148 -18.20 15.14 -5.29
C ASN A 148 -16.99 14.39 -5.85
N LEU A 149 -16.02 14.06 -4.98
CA LEU A 149 -14.77 13.36 -5.32
C LEU A 149 -14.86 11.88 -4.98
N TYR A 150 -14.20 11.04 -5.76
CA TYR A 150 -13.97 9.64 -5.39
C TYR A 150 -12.87 9.56 -4.30
N LEU A 151 -13.03 8.61 -3.39
CA LEU A 151 -11.99 8.18 -2.46
C LEU A 151 -11.46 6.82 -2.90
N PHE A 152 -10.27 6.81 -3.47
CA PHE A 152 -9.53 5.60 -3.81
C PHE A 152 -8.71 5.17 -2.60
N SER A 153 -8.91 3.95 -2.10
CA SER A 153 -8.22 3.42 -0.92
C SER A 153 -7.49 2.13 -1.24
N ASP A 154 -6.15 2.18 -1.24
CA ASP A 154 -5.31 0.98 -1.29
C ASP A 154 -5.16 0.42 0.13
N GLU A 155 -5.78 -0.74 0.39
CA GLU A 155 -5.76 -1.39 1.70
C GLU A 155 -4.91 -2.68 1.71
N ALA A 156 -3.87 -2.72 0.89
CA ALA A 156 -2.97 -3.87 0.78
C ALA A 156 -2.34 -4.29 2.12
N TYR A 157 -2.21 -3.37 3.08
CA TYR A 157 -1.56 -3.58 4.37
C TYR A 157 -2.53 -3.62 5.54
N ARG A 158 -3.84 -3.72 5.33
CA ARG A 158 -4.88 -3.67 6.38
C ARG A 158 -4.64 -4.63 7.55
N GLU A 159 -4.07 -5.81 7.32
CA GLU A 159 -3.79 -6.79 8.38
C GLU A 159 -2.55 -6.44 9.23
N PHE A 160 -1.77 -5.45 8.81
CA PHE A 160 -0.56 -5.01 9.49
C PHE A 160 -0.79 -3.68 10.22
N CYS A 161 -1.72 -3.65 11.16
CA CYS A 161 -1.98 -2.50 12.04
C CYS A 161 -1.50 -2.84 13.44
N TYR A 162 -0.58 -2.04 13.99
CA TYR A 162 0.06 -2.29 15.28
C TYR A 162 -0.52 -1.44 16.39
N ASP A 163 -0.81 -0.17 16.12
CA ASP A 163 -1.20 0.83 17.09
C ASP A 163 -2.67 1.24 16.90
N GLY A 164 -3.54 0.30 16.59
CA GLY A 164 -4.98 0.54 16.40
C GLY A 164 -5.62 -0.44 15.41
N VAL A 165 -6.77 -0.03 14.89
CA VAL A 165 -7.54 -0.77 13.87
C VAL A 165 -7.68 0.12 12.65
N SER A 166 -7.39 -0.43 11.47
CA SER A 166 -7.62 0.28 10.21
C SER A 166 -9.12 0.50 9.99
N THR A 167 -9.52 1.74 9.79
CA THR A 167 -10.85 2.08 9.28
C THR A 167 -10.82 1.92 7.77
N SER A 168 -11.56 0.94 7.24
CA SER A 168 -11.68 0.76 5.79
C SER A 168 -12.54 1.87 5.17
N ALA A 169 -12.10 2.40 4.02
CA ALA A 169 -12.86 3.42 3.31
C ALA A 169 -14.29 2.96 2.94
N ILE A 170 -14.50 1.66 2.69
CA ILE A 170 -15.83 1.10 2.35
C ILE A 170 -16.82 1.15 3.53
N GLN A 171 -16.35 1.43 4.77
CA GLN A 171 -17.17 1.62 5.97
C GLN A 171 -17.69 3.06 6.12
N LEU A 172 -17.17 4.01 5.31
CA LEU A 172 -17.63 5.40 5.31
C LEU A 172 -19.05 5.47 4.76
N LYS A 173 -19.98 5.92 5.61
CA LYS A 173 -21.43 5.77 5.34
C LYS A 173 -22.02 6.89 4.50
N ARG A 174 -21.36 8.04 4.45
CA ARG A 174 -21.89 9.24 3.78
C ARG A 174 -21.51 9.31 2.31
N ILE A 175 -20.50 8.51 1.89
CA ILE A 175 -19.99 8.48 0.52
C ILE A 175 -19.92 7.05 -0.07
N PRO A 176 -20.89 6.14 0.16
CA PRO A 176 -20.81 4.75 -0.24
C PRO A 176 -20.57 4.58 -1.75
N ASP A 177 -21.11 5.47 -2.56
CA ASP A 177 -20.99 5.45 -4.02
C ASP A 177 -19.73 6.16 -4.54
N HIS A 178 -18.94 6.76 -3.66
CA HIS A 178 -17.70 7.46 -4.03
C HIS A 178 -16.44 6.65 -3.67
N VAL A 179 -16.59 5.51 -2.97
CA VAL A 179 -15.45 4.71 -2.55
C VAL A 179 -15.10 3.65 -3.58
N VAL A 180 -13.81 3.59 -3.92
CA VAL A 180 -13.20 2.50 -4.69
C VAL A 180 -12.03 1.95 -3.87
N LEU A 181 -12.20 0.73 -3.36
CA LEU A 181 -11.22 0.05 -2.52
C LEU A 181 -10.41 -0.93 -3.36
N PHE A 182 -9.11 -0.94 -3.13
CA PHE A 182 -8.17 -1.89 -3.72
C PHE A 182 -7.59 -2.79 -2.64
N GLU A 183 -7.54 -4.09 -2.90
CA GLU A 183 -6.95 -5.06 -2.02
C GLU A 183 -6.06 -6.04 -2.78
N THR A 184 -5.21 -6.77 -2.05
CA THR A 184 -4.38 -7.83 -2.62
C THR A 184 -4.02 -8.88 -1.59
N ILE A 185 -3.91 -10.13 -2.02
CA ILE A 185 -3.36 -11.21 -1.20
C ILE A 185 -1.83 -11.15 -1.07
N SER A 186 -1.18 -10.29 -1.87
CA SER A 186 0.28 -10.21 -2.00
C SER A 186 0.99 -10.02 -0.66
N LYS A 187 0.40 -9.23 0.25
CA LYS A 187 1.02 -8.86 1.52
C LYS A 187 0.49 -9.72 2.67
N ARG A 188 -0.83 -9.73 2.87
CA ARG A 188 -1.45 -10.44 4.00
C ARG A 188 -1.16 -11.95 4.04
N TYR A 189 -0.94 -12.59 2.89
CA TYR A 189 -0.63 -14.02 2.79
C TYR A 189 0.77 -14.31 2.24
N SER A 190 1.64 -13.30 2.12
CA SER A 190 2.98 -13.43 1.52
C SER A 190 2.94 -14.11 0.14
N ALA A 191 1.92 -13.84 -0.65
CA ALA A 191 1.61 -14.51 -1.92
C ALA A 191 1.68 -13.54 -3.12
N CYS A 192 2.70 -12.65 -3.13
CA CYS A 192 2.83 -11.62 -4.16
C CYS A 192 2.99 -12.19 -5.59
N GLY A 193 3.59 -13.37 -5.73
CA GLY A 193 3.75 -14.07 -7.01
C GLY A 193 2.43 -14.65 -7.57
N ALA A 194 1.39 -14.80 -6.76
CA ALA A 194 0.08 -15.30 -7.23
C ALA A 194 -0.65 -14.29 -8.13
N ARG A 195 -0.34 -12.99 -8.00
CA ARG A 195 -0.95 -11.93 -8.80
C ARG A 195 -2.47 -11.89 -8.66
N ILE A 196 -2.99 -11.92 -7.44
CA ILE A 196 -4.43 -11.78 -7.13
C ILE A 196 -4.65 -10.58 -6.21
N GLY A 197 -5.64 -9.79 -6.57
CA GLY A 197 -6.21 -8.69 -5.81
C GLY A 197 -7.69 -8.54 -6.12
N ALA A 198 -8.31 -7.47 -5.63
CA ALA A 198 -9.66 -7.12 -5.97
C ALA A 198 -9.85 -5.60 -5.98
N LEU A 199 -10.81 -5.16 -6.80
CA LEU A 199 -11.44 -3.86 -6.72
C LEU A 199 -12.83 -4.07 -6.12
N ILE A 200 -13.19 -3.24 -5.13
CA ILE A 200 -14.46 -3.31 -4.43
C ILE A 200 -15.10 -1.93 -4.43
N THR A 201 -16.35 -1.86 -4.84
CA THR A 201 -17.13 -0.62 -4.82
C THR A 201 -18.61 -0.90 -4.68
N LYS A 202 -19.34 -0.05 -3.97
CA LYS A 202 -20.80 -0.08 -3.87
C LYS A 202 -21.48 0.70 -5.02
N ASN A 203 -20.71 1.49 -5.77
CA ASN A 203 -21.19 2.23 -6.92
C ASN A 203 -21.40 1.30 -8.11
N LYS A 204 -22.66 1.10 -8.47
CA LYS A 204 -23.05 0.21 -9.58
C LYS A 204 -22.48 0.66 -10.93
N LEU A 205 -22.45 1.96 -11.21
CA LEU A 205 -21.93 2.48 -12.49
C LEU A 205 -20.43 2.28 -12.60
N VAL A 206 -19.67 2.47 -11.50
CA VAL A 206 -18.24 2.18 -11.43
C VAL A 206 -18.01 0.69 -11.62
N TYR A 207 -18.76 -0.17 -10.92
CA TYR A 207 -18.66 -1.61 -11.07
C TYR A 207 -18.90 -2.06 -12.54
N GLU A 208 -19.96 -1.57 -13.17
CA GLU A 208 -20.28 -1.89 -14.56
C GLU A 208 -19.19 -1.39 -15.54
N SER A 209 -18.59 -0.25 -15.28
CA SER A 209 -17.49 0.29 -16.07
C SER A 209 -16.23 -0.57 -15.92
N VAL A 210 -15.85 -0.93 -14.69
CA VAL A 210 -14.73 -1.82 -14.39
C VAL A 210 -14.97 -3.22 -15.00
N MET A 211 -16.22 -3.71 -15.01
CA MET A 211 -16.56 -4.98 -15.66
C MET A 211 -16.24 -4.99 -17.14
N LYS A 212 -16.39 -3.87 -17.86
CA LYS A 212 -16.01 -3.79 -19.29
C LYS A 212 -14.51 -4.00 -19.48
N PHE A 213 -13.67 -3.41 -18.60
CA PHE A 213 -12.23 -3.66 -18.60
C PHE A 213 -11.89 -5.10 -18.22
N ALA A 214 -12.56 -5.64 -17.20
CA ALA A 214 -12.40 -7.03 -16.79
C ALA A 214 -12.79 -8.02 -17.91
N GLN A 215 -13.83 -7.72 -18.70
CA GLN A 215 -14.23 -8.50 -19.88
C GLN A 215 -13.20 -8.38 -21.00
N ALA A 216 -12.64 -7.19 -21.25
CA ALA A 216 -11.58 -6.99 -22.23
C ALA A 216 -10.29 -7.77 -21.87
N ARG A 217 -9.95 -7.86 -20.56
CA ARG A 217 -8.86 -8.68 -20.03
C ARG A 217 -9.19 -10.18 -20.06
N LEU A 218 -10.45 -10.59 -20.21
CA LEU A 218 -11.05 -11.93 -20.19
C LEU A 218 -11.31 -12.43 -18.75
N SER A 219 -10.32 -12.95 -18.04
CA SER A 219 -10.48 -13.46 -16.67
C SER A 219 -9.20 -13.30 -15.84
N PRO A 220 -9.31 -13.24 -14.49
CA PRO A 220 -8.12 -13.34 -13.65
C PRO A 220 -7.54 -14.76 -13.68
N PRO A 221 -6.25 -14.94 -13.28
CA PRO A 221 -5.57 -16.25 -13.34
C PRO A 221 -6.29 -17.33 -12.53
N GLY A 222 -6.77 -18.40 -13.19
CA GLY A 222 -7.62 -19.45 -12.58
C GLY A 222 -6.96 -20.18 -11.42
N LEU A 223 -5.75 -20.69 -11.61
CA LEU A 223 -5.01 -21.43 -10.54
C LEU A 223 -4.68 -20.52 -9.34
N ALA A 224 -4.39 -19.25 -9.61
CA ALA A 224 -4.11 -18.30 -8.55
C ALA A 224 -5.35 -17.95 -7.73
N GLN A 225 -6.55 -18.00 -8.32
CA GLN A 225 -7.81 -17.84 -7.58
C GLN A 225 -8.06 -19.03 -6.64
N ILE A 226 -7.73 -20.27 -7.02
CA ILE A 226 -7.80 -21.46 -6.15
C ILE A 226 -6.87 -21.27 -4.94
N LEU A 227 -5.64 -20.81 -5.17
CA LEU A 227 -4.69 -20.50 -4.11
C LEU A 227 -5.22 -19.43 -3.16
N ALA A 228 -5.78 -18.34 -3.71
CA ALA A 228 -6.31 -17.21 -2.96
C ALA A 228 -7.56 -17.59 -2.15
N GLU A 229 -8.43 -18.41 -2.72
CA GLU A 229 -9.60 -18.94 -2.04
C GLU A 229 -9.23 -19.80 -0.83
N ALA A 230 -8.25 -20.70 -0.99
CA ALA A 230 -7.73 -21.53 0.09
C ALA A 230 -6.99 -20.72 1.17
N ALA A 231 -6.47 -19.55 0.84
CA ALA A 231 -5.82 -18.68 1.80
C ALA A 231 -6.80 -18.11 2.85
N ILE A 232 -8.08 -17.94 2.49
CA ILE A 232 -9.10 -17.45 3.42
C ILE A 232 -9.43 -18.46 4.50
N ASP A 233 -9.20 -19.74 4.22
CA ASP A 233 -9.44 -20.85 5.16
C ASP A 233 -8.24 -21.13 6.10
N LEU A 234 -7.23 -20.28 6.11
CA LEU A 234 -6.13 -20.39 7.08
C LEU A 234 -6.65 -20.25 8.51
N PRO A 235 -5.94 -20.82 9.51
CA PRO A 235 -6.35 -20.73 10.92
C PRO A 235 -6.62 -19.28 11.35
N ASP A 236 -7.62 -19.07 12.19
CA ASP A 236 -8.05 -17.72 12.61
C ASP A 236 -6.92 -16.91 13.28
N ASN A 237 -5.95 -17.57 13.93
CA ASN A 237 -4.80 -16.92 14.56
C ASN A 237 -3.64 -16.59 13.58
N TYR A 238 -3.78 -16.87 12.28
CA TYR A 238 -2.72 -16.61 11.29
C TYR A 238 -2.28 -15.15 11.29
N PHE A 239 -3.24 -14.22 11.28
CA PHE A 239 -2.93 -12.79 11.28
C PHE A 239 -2.38 -12.31 12.62
N GLU A 240 -2.83 -12.87 13.74
CA GLU A 240 -2.31 -12.54 15.07
C GLU A 240 -0.81 -12.91 15.19
N ILE A 241 -0.44 -14.13 14.77
CA ILE A 241 0.95 -14.60 14.78
C ILE A 241 1.81 -13.73 13.85
N THR A 242 1.32 -13.47 12.64
CA THR A 242 2.05 -12.67 11.66
C THR A 242 2.23 -11.23 12.17
N LYS A 243 1.17 -10.60 12.67
CA LYS A 243 1.20 -9.26 13.24
C LYS A 243 2.19 -9.14 14.42
N ALA A 244 2.17 -10.12 15.34
CA ALA A 244 3.09 -10.13 16.49
C ALA A 244 4.56 -10.19 16.04
N ALA A 245 4.88 -11.01 15.03
CA ALA A 245 6.23 -11.09 14.47
C ALA A 245 6.69 -9.78 13.86
N TYR A 246 5.84 -9.13 13.05
CA TYR A 246 6.16 -7.84 12.43
C TYR A 246 6.22 -6.70 13.45
N LEU A 247 5.38 -6.70 14.48
CA LEU A 247 5.45 -5.75 15.59
C LEU A 247 6.79 -5.82 16.33
N SER A 248 7.29 -7.04 16.60
CA SER A 248 8.61 -7.25 17.20
C SER A 248 9.72 -6.67 16.34
N ARG A 249 9.68 -6.91 15.02
CA ARG A 249 10.66 -6.38 14.05
C ARG A 249 10.62 -4.86 13.97
N ARG A 250 9.42 -4.26 13.91
CA ARG A 250 9.23 -2.81 13.94
C ARG A 250 9.89 -2.18 15.17
N ASN A 251 9.56 -2.70 16.34
CA ASN A 251 10.05 -2.13 17.59
C ASN A 251 11.57 -2.19 17.66
N LEU A 252 12.16 -3.33 17.32
CA LEU A 252 13.61 -3.48 17.26
C LEU A 252 14.25 -2.50 16.28
N LEU A 253 13.73 -2.43 15.05
CA LEU A 253 14.27 -1.55 14.01
C LEU A 253 14.25 -0.08 14.43
N VAL A 254 13.07 0.42 14.89
CA VAL A 254 12.88 1.82 15.29
C VAL A 254 13.78 2.17 16.49
N GLU A 255 13.88 1.28 17.48
CA GLU A 255 14.77 1.45 18.61
C GLU A 255 16.23 1.59 18.19
N ARG A 256 16.70 0.70 17.28
CA ARG A 256 18.08 0.71 16.78
C ARG A 256 18.36 1.97 15.96
N LEU A 257 17.48 2.38 15.06
CA LEU A 257 17.62 3.57 14.23
C LEU A 257 17.72 4.83 15.08
N ASN A 258 16.82 5.04 16.02
CA ASN A 258 16.80 6.26 16.84
C ASN A 258 17.94 6.34 17.89
N LYS A 259 18.73 5.28 18.06
CA LYS A 259 19.98 5.31 18.83
C LYS A 259 21.18 5.80 18.03
N MET A 260 21.10 5.83 16.70
CA MET A 260 22.19 6.29 15.84
C MET A 260 22.22 7.83 15.80
N PRO A 261 23.40 8.46 16.00
CA PRO A 261 23.51 9.93 15.95
C PRO A 261 23.05 10.51 14.60
N GLY A 262 22.17 11.52 14.63
CA GLY A 262 21.67 12.20 13.46
C GLY A 262 20.55 11.46 12.69
N VAL A 263 20.18 10.26 13.12
CA VAL A 263 19.08 9.48 12.52
C VAL A 263 17.75 9.81 13.21
N TYR A 264 16.70 9.99 12.42
CA TYR A 264 15.33 10.16 12.91
C TYR A 264 14.38 9.23 12.18
N CYS A 265 13.67 8.38 12.92
CA CYS A 265 12.70 7.42 12.42
C CYS A 265 11.41 7.52 13.24
N PRO A 266 10.29 8.03 12.67
CA PRO A 266 9.00 7.96 13.35
C PRO A 266 8.55 6.51 13.47
N THR A 267 7.80 6.20 14.53
CA THR A 267 7.26 4.84 14.71
C THR A 267 6.06 4.63 13.80
N PRO A 268 6.12 3.68 12.86
CA PRO A 268 4.98 3.42 11.97
C PRO A 268 3.85 2.70 12.71
N GLY A 269 2.61 3.13 12.48
CA GLY A 269 1.40 2.50 13.04
C GLY A 269 0.98 1.23 12.31
N GLY A 270 1.48 1.01 11.08
CA GLY A 270 1.11 -0.14 10.26
C GLY A 270 2.09 -0.44 9.13
N ALA A 271 1.67 -1.30 8.19
CA ALA A 271 2.46 -1.86 7.09
C ALA A 271 3.74 -2.58 7.61
N PHE A 272 4.79 -2.65 6.81
CA PHE A 272 6.09 -3.19 7.22
C PHE A 272 7.25 -2.39 6.61
N TYR A 273 7.06 -1.07 6.56
CA TYR A 273 8.03 -0.09 6.09
C TYR A 273 8.17 1.06 7.08
N VAL A 274 9.33 1.68 7.06
CA VAL A 274 9.59 2.99 7.66
C VAL A 274 10.28 3.88 6.64
N ILE A 275 9.98 5.17 6.67
CA ILE A 275 10.86 6.22 6.13
C ILE A 275 11.71 6.74 7.29
N THR A 276 13.01 6.80 7.06
CA THR A 276 13.99 7.24 8.05
C THR A 276 14.84 8.35 7.45
N LYS A 277 14.99 9.44 8.18
CA LYS A 277 15.92 10.52 7.86
C LYS A 277 17.30 10.15 8.38
N LEU A 278 18.29 10.23 7.49
CA LEU A 278 19.69 9.91 7.78
C LEU A 278 20.57 11.17 7.69
N PRO A 279 21.71 11.23 8.41
CA PRO A 279 22.67 12.32 8.29
C PRO A 279 23.52 12.16 7.02
N ILE A 280 22.88 12.28 5.85
CA ILE A 280 23.50 12.12 4.52
C ILE A 280 23.08 13.26 3.61
N ASP A 281 23.93 13.56 2.63
CA ASP A 281 23.70 14.58 1.62
C ASP A 281 22.62 14.19 0.59
N ASP A 282 22.67 12.92 0.13
CA ASP A 282 21.75 12.42 -0.91
C ASP A 282 21.53 10.91 -0.76
N GLY A 283 20.25 10.49 -0.66
CA GLY A 283 19.84 9.10 -0.44
C GLY A 283 20.09 8.20 -1.64
N ASP A 284 19.95 8.71 -2.87
CA ASP A 284 20.23 7.94 -4.08
C ASP A 284 21.72 7.60 -4.15
N THR A 285 22.58 8.60 -3.92
CA THR A 285 24.04 8.45 -3.86
C THR A 285 24.46 7.51 -2.73
N PHE A 286 23.86 7.66 -1.53
CA PHE A 286 24.16 6.80 -0.39
C PHE A 286 23.77 5.34 -0.67
N CYS A 287 22.57 5.09 -1.19
CA CYS A 287 22.12 3.74 -1.51
C CYS A 287 22.99 3.08 -2.58
N GLN A 288 23.40 3.83 -3.60
CA GLN A 288 24.33 3.35 -4.63
C GLN A 288 25.68 3.02 -4.03
N TRP A 289 26.25 3.93 -3.21
CA TRP A 289 27.54 3.72 -2.54
C TRP A 289 27.54 2.49 -1.63
N LEU A 290 26.45 2.23 -0.90
CA LEU A 290 26.30 1.02 -0.09
C LEU A 290 26.50 -0.25 -0.90
N LEU A 291 25.98 -0.29 -2.13
CA LEU A 291 26.03 -1.49 -2.99
C LEU A 291 27.37 -1.63 -3.73
N GLU A 292 28.01 -0.52 -4.11
CA GLU A 292 29.18 -0.53 -4.98
C GLU A 292 30.51 -0.46 -4.21
N SER A 293 30.52 0.21 -3.06
CA SER A 293 31.76 0.63 -2.43
C SER A 293 31.88 0.26 -0.94
N PHE A 294 30.76 -0.08 -0.27
CA PHE A 294 30.76 -0.36 1.16
C PHE A 294 30.62 -1.86 1.46
N SER A 295 31.39 -2.31 2.44
CA SER A 295 31.23 -3.66 3.01
C SER A 295 31.63 -3.65 4.50
N PHE A 296 30.81 -4.25 5.34
CA PHE A 296 31.11 -4.50 6.74
C PHE A 296 30.95 -5.99 7.03
N LYS A 297 32.02 -6.64 7.51
CA LYS A 297 32.07 -8.10 7.73
C LYS A 297 31.61 -8.94 6.50
N GLY A 298 31.93 -8.47 5.29
CA GLY A 298 31.55 -9.12 4.05
C GLY A 298 30.08 -8.95 3.64
N GLN A 299 29.36 -8.03 4.27
CA GLN A 299 27.95 -7.74 4.03
C GLN A 299 27.73 -6.26 3.69
N THR A 300 26.64 -5.96 3.00
CA THR A 300 26.15 -4.60 2.78
C THR A 300 24.64 -4.55 2.90
N LEU A 301 24.05 -3.37 2.72
CA LEU A 301 22.61 -3.13 2.81
C LEU A 301 22.02 -2.72 1.47
N MET A 302 20.79 -3.17 1.21
CA MET A 302 19.97 -2.66 0.13
C MET A 302 18.82 -1.84 0.73
N LEU A 303 18.89 -0.52 0.60
CA LEU A 303 17.86 0.42 1.00
C LEU A 303 17.18 1.01 -0.25
N ALA A 304 15.99 1.57 -0.09
CA ALA A 304 15.35 2.31 -1.17
C ALA A 304 15.46 3.82 -0.88
N PRO A 305 16.09 4.63 -1.75
CA PRO A 305 16.10 6.07 -1.57
C PRO A 305 14.68 6.62 -1.60
N ALA A 306 14.38 7.60 -0.75
CA ALA A 306 13.00 8.07 -0.62
C ALA A 306 12.60 9.10 -1.66
N SER A 307 13.52 9.70 -2.39
CA SER A 307 13.26 10.65 -3.49
C SER A 307 12.21 10.13 -4.48
N GLY A 308 12.25 8.83 -4.81
CA GLY A 308 11.31 8.20 -5.74
C GLY A 308 9.88 8.01 -5.22
N PHE A 309 9.59 8.32 -3.96
CA PHE A 309 8.23 8.28 -3.38
C PHE A 309 7.56 9.66 -3.35
N TYR A 310 8.27 10.71 -3.76
CA TYR A 310 7.76 12.06 -3.88
C TYR A 310 7.65 12.49 -5.34
N VAL A 311 6.63 13.26 -5.67
CA VAL A 311 6.49 13.95 -6.96
C VAL A 311 7.07 15.37 -6.87
N THR A 312 6.97 15.99 -5.68
CA THR A 312 7.52 17.32 -5.42
C THR A 312 9.05 17.27 -5.47
N PRO A 313 9.71 18.03 -6.38
CA PRO A 313 11.15 17.98 -6.54
C PRO A 313 11.90 18.40 -5.26
N GLY A 314 12.96 17.68 -4.94
CA GLY A 314 13.89 18.01 -3.84
C GLY A 314 13.47 17.46 -2.48
N LEU A 315 12.29 16.83 -2.36
CA LEU A 315 11.90 16.13 -1.14
C LEU A 315 12.53 14.72 -1.05
N GLY A 316 12.63 14.20 0.16
CA GLY A 316 13.15 12.86 0.43
C GLY A 316 14.65 12.65 0.19
N LYS A 317 15.43 13.73 -0.04
CA LYS A 317 16.87 13.64 -0.39
C LYS A 317 17.72 12.96 0.65
N ASN A 318 17.45 13.18 1.93
CA ASN A 318 18.18 12.55 3.03
C ASN A 318 17.32 11.50 3.75
N GLU A 319 16.36 10.94 3.07
CA GLU A 319 15.47 9.91 3.57
C GLU A 319 15.65 8.61 2.80
N VAL A 320 15.45 7.50 3.51
CA VAL A 320 15.42 6.15 2.91
C VAL A 320 14.23 5.36 3.43
N ARG A 321 13.66 4.50 2.58
CA ARG A 321 12.69 3.50 3.03
C ARG A 321 13.40 2.21 3.42
N ILE A 322 13.06 1.69 4.60
CA ILE A 322 13.51 0.38 5.10
C ILE A 322 12.30 -0.55 5.22
N ALA A 323 12.42 -1.76 4.67
CA ALA A 323 11.42 -2.82 4.84
C ALA A 323 11.90 -3.78 5.94
N TYR A 324 11.11 -3.99 7.00
CA TYR A 324 11.48 -4.89 8.10
C TYR A 324 10.88 -6.29 7.93
N VAL A 325 11.22 -6.93 6.80
CA VAL A 325 10.69 -8.24 6.40
C VAL A 325 11.57 -9.42 6.83
N ILE A 326 12.81 -9.17 7.21
CA ILE A 326 13.77 -10.16 7.71
C ILE A 326 13.56 -10.41 9.22
N ASN A 327 14.17 -11.44 9.79
CA ASN A 327 14.03 -11.77 11.21
C ASN A 327 14.81 -10.78 12.13
N ASN A 328 14.58 -10.87 13.44
CA ASN A 328 15.17 -9.93 14.41
C ASN A 328 16.71 -10.01 14.46
N GLU A 329 17.31 -11.19 14.26
CA GLU A 329 18.76 -11.35 14.23
C GLU A 329 19.36 -10.64 13.01
N GLU A 330 18.78 -10.89 11.84
CA GLU A 330 19.18 -10.21 10.61
C GLU A 330 18.95 -8.68 10.67
N ILE A 331 17.88 -8.21 11.35
CA ILE A 331 17.67 -6.77 11.59
C ILE A 331 18.81 -6.20 12.43
N ASN A 332 19.26 -6.88 13.50
CA ASN A 332 20.37 -6.41 14.30
C ASN A 332 21.66 -6.32 13.46
N GLN A 333 21.97 -7.35 12.66
CA GLN A 333 23.13 -7.33 11.77
C GLN A 333 23.05 -6.20 10.73
N ALA A 334 21.86 -5.96 10.17
CA ALA A 334 21.59 -4.88 9.23
C ALA A 334 21.81 -3.50 9.90
N MET A 335 21.36 -3.34 11.15
CA MET A 335 21.55 -2.07 11.89
C MET A 335 23.00 -1.84 12.28
N ASP A 336 23.75 -2.89 12.66
CA ASP A 336 25.21 -2.78 12.86
C ASP A 336 25.91 -2.32 11.57
N CYS A 337 25.49 -2.90 10.44
CA CYS A 337 26.02 -2.56 9.13
C CYS A 337 25.70 -1.10 8.74
N LEU A 338 24.47 -0.62 8.99
CA LEU A 338 24.07 0.77 8.73
C LEU A 338 24.85 1.75 9.62
N GLU A 339 24.99 1.44 10.90
CA GLU A 339 25.73 2.29 11.84
C GLU A 339 27.18 2.49 11.40
N GLU A 340 27.85 1.41 10.97
CA GLU A 340 29.23 1.52 10.44
C GLU A 340 29.27 2.25 9.10
N ALA A 341 28.29 2.03 8.21
CA ALA A 341 28.20 2.75 6.95
C ALA A 341 28.09 4.26 7.16
N LEU A 342 27.24 4.70 8.08
CA LEU A 342 27.07 6.13 8.40
C LEU A 342 28.34 6.77 8.99
N LYS A 343 29.22 6.01 9.64
CA LYS A 343 30.51 6.54 10.18
C LYS A 343 31.50 6.85 9.08
N VAL A 344 31.46 6.10 7.96
CA VAL A 344 32.51 6.17 6.92
C VAL A 344 32.00 6.70 5.58
N TYR A 345 30.70 7.00 5.48
CA TYR A 345 30.15 7.55 4.24
C TYR A 345 30.73 8.95 3.93
N PRO A 346 31.29 9.17 2.72
CA PRO A 346 31.93 10.44 2.40
C PRO A 346 30.98 11.65 2.36
N GLY A 347 29.70 11.41 2.06
CA GLY A 347 28.64 12.43 1.99
C GLY A 347 27.84 12.58 3.29
N ARG A 348 28.43 12.17 4.44
CA ARG A 348 27.80 12.39 5.76
C ARG A 348 27.72 13.90 6.06
N VAL A 349 26.55 14.30 6.55
CA VAL A 349 26.30 15.66 7.07
C VAL A 349 26.07 15.60 8.57
N ASP A 350 26.48 16.69 9.30
CA ASP A 350 26.32 16.77 10.76
C ASP A 350 24.88 17.18 11.15
#